data_a8aa45b4d1287132d37cd7d9648045eb
#
_entry.id   a8aa45b4d1287132d37cd7d9648045eb
#
_cell.length_a   1.000
_cell.length_b   1.000
_cell.length_c   1.000
_cell.angle_alpha   90.00
_cell.angle_beta   90.00
_cell.angle_gamma   90.00
#
_symmetry.space_group_name_H-M   'P 1'
#
loop_
_entity.id
_entity.type
_entity.pdbx_description
1 polymer ?
#
loop_
_entity_poly.entity_id
_entity_poly.type
_entity_poly.pdbx_seq_one_letter_code
_entity_poly.pdbx_strand_id
1 'polypeptide(L)'
;MQEAMARRQAEQEKENAEIASSREKKMRASINDVVAELLCPINRELPFDPVLAEDGKIYERDAILKWFAKKAGDATSPSTGAVIGTKLLPAVQVRNTIESLIQTGAIEGEIAEAWQEASAKKRADEAKVKETRAKAEGGDGYAMYLLGLWYRSGRGGLAQDAVQSRAWLERSAAARDPRGLAYFGCCLLNGIGGPQDIAFGLVNVTEAAGLGSEFGAHSLGRGFFVGGWGLPKDHVRARFWLEKVVNGECEFKHLSPTERSLAEEILEALGPGGE
;
A
#
# COMPACT_ATOMS: atom_id res chain seq x y z
N MET A 1 -6.91 -74.49 4.47
CA MET A 1 -6.58 -73.78 3.21
C MET A 1 -7.02 -72.33 3.25
N GLN A 2 -8.26 -72.01 3.67
CA GLN A 2 -8.79 -70.63 3.76
C GLN A 2 -8.00 -69.73 4.71
N GLU A 3 -7.62 -70.19 5.91
CA GLU A 3 -6.83 -69.40 6.87
C GLU A 3 -5.42 -69.03 6.34
N ALA A 4 -4.76 -69.95 5.61
CA ALA A 4 -3.46 -69.67 5.04
C ALA A 4 -3.54 -68.64 3.89
N MET A 5 -4.63 -68.62 3.13
CA MET A 5 -4.89 -67.61 2.12
C MET A 5 -5.19 -66.27 2.75
N ALA A 6 -5.98 -66.20 3.81
CA ALA A 6 -6.29 -65.00 4.53
C ALA A 6 -5.06 -64.35 5.17
N ARG A 7 -4.16 -65.17 5.75
CA ARG A 7 -2.85 -64.67 6.29
C ARG A 7 -1.96 -64.07 5.21
N ARG A 8 -1.84 -64.71 4.05
CA ARG A 8 -1.09 -64.17 2.91
C ARG A 8 -1.67 -62.88 2.37
N GLN A 9 -2.99 -62.76 2.30
CA GLN A 9 -3.65 -61.51 1.89
C GLN A 9 -3.34 -60.39 2.88
N ALA A 10 -3.46 -60.64 4.19
CA ALA A 10 -3.14 -59.62 5.21
C ALA A 10 -1.68 -59.18 5.21
N GLU A 11 -0.74 -60.14 4.97
CA GLU A 11 0.69 -59.77 4.81
C GLU A 11 0.95 -58.92 3.56
N GLN A 12 0.31 -59.24 2.45
CA GLN A 12 0.40 -58.48 1.21
C GLN A 12 -0.21 -57.09 1.33
N GLU A 13 -1.36 -56.96 2.01
CA GLU A 13 -1.98 -55.64 2.29
C GLU A 13 -1.09 -54.77 3.19
N LYS A 14 -0.46 -55.37 4.19
CA LYS A 14 0.48 -54.67 5.08
C LYS A 14 1.71 -54.18 4.32
N GLU A 15 2.31 -55.06 3.48
CA GLU A 15 3.46 -54.67 2.64
C GLU A 15 3.10 -53.55 1.65
N ASN A 16 1.94 -53.65 1.02
CA ASN A 16 1.43 -52.58 0.12
C ASN A 16 1.23 -51.28 0.86
N ALA A 17 0.70 -51.31 2.08
CA ALA A 17 0.50 -50.11 2.92
C ALA A 17 1.87 -49.48 3.33
N GLU A 18 2.84 -50.28 3.68
CA GLU A 18 4.22 -49.82 4.00
C GLU A 18 4.89 -49.17 2.77
N ILE A 19 4.75 -49.78 1.58
CA ILE A 19 5.25 -49.21 0.32
C ILE A 19 4.57 -47.90 0.00
N ALA A 20 3.22 -47.80 0.14
CA ALA A 20 2.47 -46.60 -0.09
C ALA A 20 2.90 -45.47 0.87
N SER A 21 3.01 -45.77 2.16
CA SER A 21 3.51 -44.82 3.18
C SER A 21 4.92 -44.32 2.88
N SER A 22 5.82 -45.23 2.44
CA SER A 22 7.20 -44.84 2.07
C SER A 22 7.23 -43.93 0.83
N ARG A 23 6.37 -44.21 -0.17
CA ARG A 23 6.24 -43.35 -1.37
C ARG A 23 5.68 -41.99 -1.02
N GLU A 24 4.67 -41.93 -0.18
CA GLU A 24 4.08 -40.66 0.30
C GLU A 24 5.11 -39.81 1.05
N LYS A 25 5.90 -40.42 1.96
CA LYS A 25 6.96 -39.69 2.67
C LYS A 25 8.04 -39.14 1.73
N LYS A 26 8.45 -39.90 0.71
CA LYS A 26 9.41 -39.44 -0.28
C LYS A 26 8.85 -38.30 -1.12
N MET A 27 7.57 -38.40 -1.50
CA MET A 27 6.88 -37.34 -2.27
C MET A 27 6.76 -36.04 -1.48
N ARG A 28 6.38 -36.13 -0.20
CA ARG A 28 6.32 -34.96 0.71
C ARG A 28 7.69 -34.33 0.90
N ALA A 29 8.76 -35.11 1.05
CA ALA A 29 10.11 -34.59 1.15
C ALA A 29 10.50 -33.81 -0.13
N SER A 30 10.25 -34.38 -1.31
CA SER A 30 10.52 -33.70 -2.58
C SER A 30 9.70 -32.40 -2.75
N ILE A 31 8.44 -32.39 -2.30
CA ILE A 31 7.62 -31.17 -2.32
C ILE A 31 8.20 -30.12 -1.37
N ASN A 32 8.63 -30.50 -0.16
CA ASN A 32 9.25 -29.60 0.79
C ASN A 32 10.55 -28.96 0.24
N ASP A 33 11.34 -29.73 -0.47
CA ASP A 33 12.56 -29.22 -1.14
C ASP A 33 12.20 -28.18 -2.21
N VAL A 34 11.18 -28.44 -3.03
CA VAL A 34 10.67 -27.46 -4.02
C VAL A 34 10.11 -26.21 -3.34
N VAL A 35 9.35 -26.37 -2.26
CA VAL A 35 8.83 -25.23 -1.48
C VAL A 35 9.96 -24.37 -0.94
N ALA A 36 11.01 -25.01 -0.40
CA ALA A 36 12.18 -24.29 0.13
C ALA A 36 12.89 -23.43 -0.94
N GLU A 37 12.94 -23.92 -2.19
CA GLU A 37 13.49 -23.17 -3.33
C GLU A 37 12.57 -22.00 -3.79
N LEU A 38 11.27 -22.13 -3.57
CA LEU A 38 10.29 -21.11 -3.94
C LEU A 38 10.17 -19.97 -2.89
N LEU A 39 10.69 -20.18 -1.67
CA LEU A 39 10.62 -19.15 -0.62
C LEU A 39 11.46 -17.92 -0.97
N CYS A 40 10.90 -16.75 -0.75
CA CYS A 40 11.65 -15.51 -0.84
C CYS A 40 12.78 -15.48 0.21
N PRO A 41 14.03 -15.25 -0.18
CA PRO A 41 15.17 -15.28 0.74
C PRO A 41 15.13 -14.19 1.84
N ILE A 42 14.34 -13.13 1.66
CA ILE A 42 14.26 -12.01 2.60
C ILE A 42 13.29 -12.29 3.75
N ASN A 43 12.03 -12.64 3.43
CA ASN A 43 10.96 -12.84 4.42
C ASN A 43 10.65 -14.31 4.71
N ARG A 44 11.22 -15.25 3.94
CA ARG A 44 11.00 -16.68 4.10
C ARG A 44 9.55 -17.14 3.88
N GLU A 45 8.82 -16.40 3.08
CA GLU A 45 7.44 -16.69 2.69
C GLU A 45 7.36 -17.02 1.20
N LEU A 46 6.27 -17.69 0.78
CA LEU A 46 5.98 -17.88 -0.64
C LEU A 46 5.63 -16.53 -1.27
N PRO A 47 6.35 -16.10 -2.31
CA PRO A 47 6.09 -14.81 -2.93
C PRO A 47 4.76 -14.84 -3.70
N PHE A 48 3.90 -13.85 -3.46
CA PHE A 48 2.66 -13.65 -4.22
C PHE A 48 2.85 -12.69 -5.41
N ASP A 49 3.88 -11.84 -5.38
CA ASP A 49 4.35 -11.03 -6.51
C ASP A 49 5.85 -11.31 -6.78
N PRO A 50 6.17 -12.55 -7.24
CA PRO A 50 7.55 -12.96 -7.43
C PRO A 50 8.22 -12.17 -8.55
N VAL A 51 9.45 -11.74 -8.26
CA VAL A 51 10.34 -11.07 -9.22
C VAL A 51 11.69 -11.76 -9.25
N LEU A 52 12.24 -11.88 -10.46
CA LEU A 52 13.60 -12.33 -10.68
C LEU A 52 14.53 -11.11 -10.62
N ALA A 53 15.50 -11.12 -9.73
CA ALA A 53 16.55 -10.13 -9.66
C ALA A 53 17.79 -10.53 -10.47
N GLU A 54 18.74 -9.62 -10.62
CA GLU A 54 19.95 -9.84 -11.44
C GLU A 54 20.91 -10.89 -10.86
N ASP A 55 20.75 -11.26 -9.59
CA ASP A 55 21.48 -12.39 -8.96
C ASP A 55 20.88 -13.77 -9.28
N GLY A 56 19.86 -13.81 -10.13
CA GLY A 56 19.17 -15.03 -10.52
C GLY A 56 18.24 -15.61 -9.44
N LYS A 57 17.96 -14.88 -8.37
CA LYS A 57 17.06 -15.30 -7.28
C LYS A 57 15.68 -14.68 -7.41
N ILE A 58 14.70 -15.42 -6.90
CA ILE A 58 13.32 -14.98 -6.82
C ILE A 58 13.08 -14.33 -5.46
N TYR A 59 12.44 -13.17 -5.47
CA TYR A 59 12.07 -12.41 -4.28
C TYR A 59 10.60 -11.98 -4.36
N GLU A 60 10.00 -11.73 -3.20
CA GLU A 60 8.79 -10.91 -3.14
C GLU A 60 9.15 -9.47 -3.53
N ARG A 61 8.42 -8.88 -4.47
CA ARG A 61 8.70 -7.53 -5.02
C ARG A 61 8.86 -6.47 -3.93
N ASP A 62 7.90 -6.39 -3.01
CA ASP A 62 7.94 -5.39 -1.94
C ASP A 62 9.11 -5.58 -0.99
N ALA A 63 9.52 -6.81 -0.75
CA ALA A 63 10.64 -7.14 0.13
C ALA A 63 11.97 -6.67 -0.47
N ILE A 64 12.21 -6.95 -1.76
CA ILE A 64 13.47 -6.56 -2.40
C ILE A 64 13.52 -5.04 -2.67
N LEU A 65 12.41 -4.39 -3.00
CA LEU A 65 12.36 -2.94 -3.13
C LEU A 65 12.68 -2.24 -1.80
N LYS A 66 12.13 -2.73 -0.68
CA LYS A 66 12.48 -2.24 0.65
C LYS A 66 13.94 -2.51 1.02
N TRP A 67 14.49 -3.63 0.56
CA TRP A 67 15.91 -3.93 0.74
C TRP A 67 16.79 -2.91 0.01
N PHE A 68 16.52 -2.64 -1.26
CA PHE A 68 17.25 -1.64 -2.03
C PHE A 68 17.13 -0.22 -1.43
N ALA A 69 15.93 0.16 -0.98
CA ALA A 69 15.69 1.47 -0.37
C ALA A 69 16.47 1.72 0.95
N LYS A 70 16.80 0.64 1.69
CA LYS A 70 17.59 0.75 2.93
C LYS A 70 19.09 0.91 2.69
N LYS A 71 19.58 0.64 1.50
CA LYS A 71 20.98 0.74 1.14
C LYS A 71 21.26 2.10 0.49
N ALA A 72 21.97 2.97 1.22
CA ALA A 72 22.49 4.21 0.66
C ALA A 72 23.73 3.88 -0.19
N GLY A 73 23.57 3.72 -1.49
CA GLY A 73 24.65 3.37 -2.41
C GLY A 73 24.26 2.24 -3.38
N ASP A 74 25.22 1.39 -3.74
CA ASP A 74 25.00 0.30 -4.67
C ASP A 74 24.03 -0.74 -4.11
N ALA A 75 23.07 -1.15 -4.93
CA ALA A 75 22.15 -2.22 -4.59
C ALA A 75 22.93 -3.55 -4.46
N THR A 76 22.67 -4.29 -3.40
CA THR A 76 23.32 -5.58 -3.15
C THR A 76 22.30 -6.72 -3.09
N SER A 77 22.72 -7.91 -3.53
CA SER A 77 21.91 -9.12 -3.40
C SER A 77 21.64 -9.45 -1.92
N PRO A 78 20.38 -9.66 -1.52
CA PRO A 78 20.07 -10.14 -0.18
C PRO A 78 20.63 -11.53 0.12
N SER A 79 20.86 -12.34 -0.92
CA SER A 79 21.32 -13.73 -0.78
C SER A 79 22.84 -13.86 -0.77
N THR A 80 23.55 -13.06 -1.57
CA THR A 80 25.00 -13.23 -1.78
C THR A 80 25.83 -12.05 -1.28
N GLY A 81 25.22 -10.89 -1.05
CA GLY A 81 25.90 -9.63 -0.71
C GLY A 81 26.62 -8.98 -1.90
N ALA A 82 26.65 -9.61 -3.08
CA ALA A 82 27.27 -9.04 -4.27
C ALA A 82 26.52 -7.80 -4.75
N VAL A 83 27.23 -6.85 -5.34
CA VAL A 83 26.60 -5.68 -6.00
C VAL A 83 25.81 -6.17 -7.22
N ILE A 84 24.56 -5.77 -7.32
CA ILE A 84 23.65 -6.07 -8.43
C ILE A 84 22.92 -4.81 -8.86
N GLY A 85 22.33 -4.81 -10.06
CA GLY A 85 21.44 -3.74 -10.46
C GLY A 85 20.06 -3.83 -9.77
N THR A 86 19.23 -2.83 -10.04
CA THR A 86 17.87 -2.75 -9.47
C THR A 86 16.79 -3.26 -10.42
N LYS A 87 17.16 -3.83 -11.56
CA LYS A 87 16.22 -4.35 -12.55
C LYS A 87 15.53 -5.60 -12.00
N LEU A 88 14.21 -5.59 -11.98
CA LEU A 88 13.37 -6.69 -11.53
C LEU A 88 12.46 -7.15 -12.68
N LEU A 89 12.47 -8.43 -12.99
CA LEU A 89 11.60 -9.02 -14.00
C LEU A 89 10.47 -9.79 -13.31
N PRO A 90 9.19 -9.60 -13.70
CA PRO A 90 8.09 -10.38 -13.17
C PRO A 90 8.29 -11.88 -13.42
N ALA A 91 8.22 -12.70 -12.38
CA ALA A 91 8.35 -14.15 -12.46
C ALA A 91 6.97 -14.84 -12.41
N VAL A 92 6.15 -14.57 -13.43
CA VAL A 92 4.75 -15.03 -13.51
C VAL A 92 4.64 -16.56 -13.43
N GLN A 93 5.59 -17.30 -14.03
CA GLN A 93 5.60 -18.77 -13.98
C GLN A 93 5.75 -19.28 -12.53
N VAL A 94 6.60 -18.64 -11.73
CA VAL A 94 6.77 -18.99 -10.30
C VAL A 94 5.47 -18.80 -9.54
N ARG A 95 4.77 -17.68 -9.76
CA ARG A 95 3.45 -17.42 -9.15
C ARG A 95 2.45 -18.50 -9.53
N ASN A 96 2.34 -18.82 -10.83
CA ASN A 96 1.41 -19.83 -11.32
C ASN A 96 1.74 -21.23 -10.76
N THR A 97 3.03 -21.55 -10.62
CA THR A 97 3.48 -22.81 -9.99
C THR A 97 3.05 -22.88 -8.52
N ILE A 98 3.28 -21.84 -7.75
CA ILE A 98 2.85 -21.76 -6.34
C ILE A 98 1.32 -21.92 -6.25
N GLU A 99 0.57 -21.19 -7.07
CA GLU A 99 -0.89 -21.27 -7.10
C GLU A 99 -1.38 -22.69 -7.41
N SER A 100 -0.78 -23.35 -8.39
CA SER A 100 -1.11 -24.73 -8.76
C SER A 100 -0.78 -25.72 -7.63
N LEU A 101 0.37 -25.59 -6.98
CA LEU A 101 0.77 -26.46 -5.86
C LEU A 101 -0.18 -26.32 -4.65
N ILE A 102 -0.67 -25.13 -4.38
CA ILE A 102 -1.67 -24.87 -3.33
C ILE A 102 -3.04 -25.43 -3.74
N GLN A 103 -3.48 -25.20 -4.98
CA GLN A 103 -4.77 -25.70 -5.47
C GLN A 103 -4.86 -27.22 -5.50
N THR A 104 -3.74 -27.90 -5.78
CA THR A 104 -3.66 -29.37 -5.80
C THR A 104 -3.48 -29.99 -4.41
N GLY A 105 -3.34 -29.17 -3.36
CA GLY A 105 -3.06 -29.64 -2.00
C GLY A 105 -1.62 -30.17 -1.81
N ALA A 106 -0.71 -29.89 -2.76
CA ALA A 106 0.70 -30.24 -2.60
C ALA A 106 1.39 -29.34 -1.56
N ILE A 107 0.94 -28.08 -1.44
CA ILE A 107 1.31 -27.15 -0.37
C ILE A 107 0.04 -26.89 0.46
N GLU A 108 0.10 -27.19 1.76
CA GLU A 108 -1.01 -27.10 2.70
C GLU A 108 -0.59 -26.38 3.99
N GLY A 109 -1.56 -26.11 4.87
CA GLY A 109 -1.36 -25.52 6.19
C GLY A 109 -1.06 -24.02 6.15
N GLU A 110 -0.46 -23.49 7.21
CA GLU A 110 -0.28 -22.06 7.45
C GLU A 110 0.40 -21.31 6.29
N ILE A 111 1.35 -21.94 5.61
CA ILE A 111 2.07 -21.32 4.48
C ILE A 111 1.17 -21.12 3.25
N ALA A 112 0.28 -22.07 2.98
CA ALA A 112 -0.71 -21.97 1.90
C ALA A 112 -1.78 -20.95 2.24
N GLU A 113 -2.28 -20.96 3.47
CA GLU A 113 -3.30 -20.04 3.97
C GLU A 113 -2.79 -18.58 3.92
N ALA A 114 -1.58 -18.34 4.42
CA ALA A 114 -0.95 -17.01 4.37
C ALA A 114 -0.78 -16.50 2.93
N TRP A 115 -0.37 -17.37 2.01
CA TRP A 115 -0.26 -16.99 0.60
C TRP A 115 -1.61 -16.71 -0.05
N GLN A 116 -2.63 -17.52 0.25
CA GLN A 116 -4.00 -17.31 -0.26
C GLN A 116 -4.58 -15.99 0.25
N GLU A 117 -4.41 -15.68 1.53
CA GLU A 117 -4.87 -14.42 2.12
C GLU A 117 -4.17 -13.20 1.48
N ALA A 118 -2.83 -13.24 1.37
CA ALA A 118 -2.05 -12.18 0.73
C ALA A 118 -2.45 -11.98 -0.75
N SER A 119 -2.64 -13.10 -1.48
CA SER A 119 -3.07 -13.08 -2.88
C SER A 119 -4.49 -12.52 -3.05
N ALA A 120 -5.43 -12.93 -2.18
CA ALA A 120 -6.80 -12.44 -2.20
C ALA A 120 -6.86 -10.94 -1.89
N LYS A 121 -6.11 -10.48 -0.88
CA LYS A 121 -5.98 -9.05 -0.54
C LYS A 121 -5.47 -8.24 -1.71
N LYS A 122 -4.39 -8.68 -2.35
CA LYS A 122 -3.82 -7.98 -3.51
C LYS A 122 -4.81 -7.88 -4.67
N ARG A 123 -5.49 -9.00 -5.00
CA ARG A 123 -6.53 -8.99 -6.06
C ARG A 123 -7.67 -8.02 -5.72
N ALA A 124 -8.08 -7.94 -4.45
CA ALA A 124 -9.09 -7.00 -4.00
C ALA A 124 -8.61 -5.53 -4.13
N ASP A 125 -7.37 -5.24 -3.75
CA ASP A 125 -6.76 -3.92 -3.89
C ASP A 125 -6.65 -3.51 -5.37
N GLU A 126 -6.18 -4.39 -6.24
CA GLU A 126 -6.10 -4.17 -7.69
C GLU A 126 -7.50 -3.93 -8.31
N ALA A 127 -8.50 -4.72 -7.92
CA ALA A 127 -9.88 -4.54 -8.37
C ALA A 127 -10.44 -3.19 -7.93
N LYS A 128 -10.17 -2.78 -6.68
CA LYS A 128 -10.58 -1.48 -6.14
C LYS A 128 -9.93 -0.32 -6.89
N VAL A 129 -8.63 -0.43 -7.20
CA VAL A 129 -7.93 0.58 -8.01
C VAL A 129 -8.55 0.68 -9.41
N LYS A 130 -8.82 -0.46 -10.04
CA LYS A 130 -9.45 -0.50 -11.38
C LYS A 130 -10.83 0.15 -11.38
N GLU A 131 -11.67 -0.19 -10.40
CA GLU A 131 -13.01 0.40 -10.24
C GLU A 131 -12.92 1.91 -9.99
N THR A 132 -12.05 2.34 -9.06
CA THR A 132 -11.88 3.76 -8.75
C THR A 132 -11.36 4.54 -9.96
N ARG A 133 -10.44 3.95 -10.73
CA ARG A 133 -9.95 4.56 -11.97
C ARG A 133 -11.06 4.75 -12.99
N ALA A 134 -11.91 3.75 -13.19
CA ALA A 134 -13.06 3.88 -14.10
C ALA A 134 -14.02 5.01 -13.68
N LYS A 135 -14.31 5.14 -12.38
CA LYS A 135 -15.11 6.24 -11.84
C LYS A 135 -14.43 7.60 -12.06
N ALA A 136 -13.14 7.69 -11.80
CA ALA A 136 -12.36 8.92 -12.00
C ALA A 136 -12.31 9.34 -13.48
N GLU A 137 -12.14 8.40 -14.39
CA GLU A 137 -12.21 8.65 -15.84
C GLU A 137 -13.61 9.07 -16.28
N GLY A 138 -14.65 8.61 -15.58
CA GLY A 138 -16.03 9.02 -15.74
C GLY A 138 -16.38 10.39 -15.14
N GLY A 139 -15.42 11.11 -14.52
CA GLY A 139 -15.61 12.45 -14.00
C GLY A 139 -15.90 12.55 -12.49
N ASP A 140 -15.86 11.42 -11.75
CA ASP A 140 -16.07 11.42 -10.29
C ASP A 140 -14.88 12.09 -9.58
N GLY A 141 -15.11 13.30 -9.04
CA GLY A 141 -14.09 14.09 -8.32
C GLY A 141 -13.52 13.38 -7.10
N TYR A 142 -14.35 12.63 -6.37
CA TYR A 142 -13.90 11.85 -5.21
C TYR A 142 -12.99 10.69 -5.61
N ALA A 143 -13.35 9.98 -6.67
CA ALA A 143 -12.50 8.90 -7.19
C ALA A 143 -11.14 9.45 -7.69
N MET A 144 -11.12 10.63 -8.33
CA MET A 144 -9.89 11.32 -8.71
C MET A 144 -9.03 11.66 -7.48
N TYR A 145 -9.64 12.19 -6.41
CA TYR A 145 -8.96 12.47 -5.14
C TYR A 145 -8.35 11.20 -4.54
N LEU A 146 -9.10 10.08 -4.50
CA LEU A 146 -8.60 8.81 -3.98
C LEU A 146 -7.38 8.31 -4.76
N LEU A 147 -7.41 8.37 -6.10
CA LEU A 147 -6.25 8.02 -6.93
C LEU A 147 -5.05 8.91 -6.64
N GLY A 148 -5.25 10.21 -6.47
CA GLY A 148 -4.22 11.14 -6.06
C GLY A 148 -3.54 10.72 -4.75
N LEU A 149 -4.32 10.34 -3.73
CA LEU A 149 -3.79 9.86 -2.46
C LEU A 149 -3.06 8.52 -2.59
N TRP A 150 -3.58 7.61 -3.42
CA TRP A 150 -2.94 6.29 -3.62
C TRP A 150 -1.60 6.42 -4.33
N TYR A 151 -1.49 7.25 -5.36
CA TYR A 151 -0.19 7.56 -5.97
C TYR A 151 0.76 8.27 -5.00
N ARG A 152 0.26 9.14 -4.12
CA ARG A 152 1.08 9.81 -3.11
C ARG A 152 1.69 8.84 -2.10
N SER A 153 0.95 7.79 -1.72
CA SER A 153 1.35 6.85 -0.67
C SER A 153 1.83 5.49 -1.18
N GLY A 154 1.73 5.20 -2.47
CA GLY A 154 2.04 3.89 -3.04
C GLY A 154 1.06 2.81 -2.60
N ARG A 155 -0.23 3.12 -2.41
CA ARG A 155 -1.27 2.16 -1.98
C ARG A 155 -1.96 1.50 -3.16
N GLY A 156 -2.64 0.38 -2.89
CA GLY A 156 -3.44 -0.33 -3.87
C GLY A 156 -2.61 -1.01 -4.97
N GLY A 157 -1.33 -1.29 -4.71
CA GLY A 157 -0.41 -1.84 -5.71
C GLY A 157 0.13 -0.81 -6.70
N LEU A 158 -0.17 0.48 -6.49
CA LEU A 158 0.42 1.57 -7.26
C LEU A 158 1.80 1.92 -6.70
N ALA A 159 2.77 2.19 -7.58
CA ALA A 159 4.02 2.79 -7.17
C ALA A 159 3.79 4.22 -6.68
N GLN A 160 4.57 4.65 -5.67
CA GLN A 160 4.54 6.03 -5.22
C GLN A 160 5.02 6.96 -6.34
N ASP A 161 4.16 7.94 -6.70
CA ASP A 161 4.44 8.88 -7.78
C ASP A 161 3.78 10.23 -7.47
N ALA A 162 4.61 11.21 -7.08
CA ALA A 162 4.13 12.54 -6.73
C ALA A 162 3.57 13.31 -7.93
N VAL A 163 4.08 13.07 -9.14
CA VAL A 163 3.62 13.73 -10.37
C VAL A 163 2.23 13.24 -10.73
N GLN A 164 2.03 11.91 -10.75
CA GLN A 164 0.71 11.31 -10.98
C GLN A 164 -0.29 11.71 -9.88
N SER A 165 0.15 11.73 -8.62
CA SER A 165 -0.64 12.21 -7.49
C SER A 165 -1.19 13.61 -7.76
N ARG A 166 -0.30 14.57 -8.09
CA ARG A 166 -0.68 15.95 -8.36
C ARG A 166 -1.64 16.05 -9.56
N ALA A 167 -1.38 15.33 -10.64
CA ALA A 167 -2.24 15.36 -11.83
C ALA A 167 -3.67 14.87 -11.52
N TRP A 168 -3.82 13.81 -10.72
CA TRP A 168 -5.15 13.35 -10.31
C TRP A 168 -5.84 14.31 -9.34
N LEU A 169 -5.09 14.91 -8.41
CA LEU A 169 -5.62 15.93 -7.48
C LEU A 169 -6.05 17.21 -8.22
N GLU A 170 -5.32 17.63 -9.25
CA GLU A 170 -5.69 18.74 -10.13
C GLU A 170 -7.02 18.47 -10.85
N ARG A 171 -7.19 17.28 -11.41
CA ARG A 171 -8.47 16.87 -12.03
C ARG A 171 -9.61 16.84 -11.00
N SER A 172 -9.35 16.38 -9.79
CA SER A 172 -10.32 16.40 -8.70
C SER A 172 -10.71 17.84 -8.31
N ALA A 173 -9.74 18.74 -8.23
CA ALA A 173 -9.96 20.16 -7.97
C ALA A 173 -10.79 20.82 -9.10
N ALA A 174 -10.48 20.50 -10.36
CA ALA A 174 -11.26 20.97 -11.52
C ALA A 174 -12.72 20.48 -11.49
N ALA A 175 -12.96 19.27 -10.95
CA ALA A 175 -14.31 18.76 -10.67
C ALA A 175 -14.95 19.38 -9.40
N ARG A 176 -14.28 20.36 -8.76
CA ARG A 176 -14.70 21.06 -7.55
C ARG A 176 -14.94 20.17 -6.32
N ASP A 177 -14.28 19.00 -6.25
CA ASP A 177 -14.29 18.21 -5.03
C ASP A 177 -13.49 18.91 -3.93
N PRO A 178 -14.07 19.19 -2.75
CA PRO A 178 -13.41 19.97 -1.71
C PRO A 178 -12.13 19.34 -1.17
N ARG A 179 -12.05 18.00 -1.22
CA ARG A 179 -10.84 17.24 -0.81
C ARG A 179 -9.75 17.39 -1.88
N GLY A 180 -10.11 17.27 -3.15
CA GLY A 180 -9.21 17.48 -4.28
C GLY A 180 -8.62 18.89 -4.28
N LEU A 181 -9.46 19.92 -4.12
CA LEU A 181 -9.04 21.32 -3.99
C LEU A 181 -8.02 21.48 -2.86
N ALA A 182 -8.30 20.95 -1.67
CA ALA A 182 -7.41 21.08 -0.51
C ALA A 182 -6.05 20.42 -0.74
N TYR A 183 -6.04 19.18 -1.23
CA TYR A 183 -4.80 18.45 -1.45
C TYR A 183 -4.01 18.96 -2.67
N PHE A 184 -4.68 19.35 -3.74
CA PHE A 184 -4.03 20.02 -4.88
C PHE A 184 -3.40 21.35 -4.46
N GLY A 185 -4.15 22.16 -3.70
CA GLY A 185 -3.64 23.41 -3.13
C GLY A 185 -2.38 23.18 -2.30
N CYS A 186 -2.36 22.15 -1.43
CA CYS A 186 -1.16 21.79 -0.68
C CYS A 186 0.00 21.32 -1.57
N CYS A 187 -0.27 20.61 -2.66
CA CYS A 187 0.77 20.26 -3.64
C CYS A 187 1.40 21.52 -4.25
N LEU A 188 0.57 22.48 -4.62
CA LEU A 188 1.02 23.79 -5.14
C LEU A 188 1.83 24.59 -4.11
N LEU A 189 1.35 24.68 -2.88
CA LEU A 189 1.99 25.41 -1.79
C LEU A 189 3.38 24.87 -1.43
N ASN A 190 3.61 23.57 -1.64
CA ASN A 190 4.86 22.90 -1.25
C ASN A 190 5.70 22.39 -2.44
N GLY A 191 5.28 22.63 -3.69
CA GLY A 191 5.98 22.14 -4.87
C GLY A 191 6.02 20.62 -5.00
N ILE A 192 4.99 19.92 -4.46
CA ILE A 192 4.91 18.45 -4.52
C ILE A 192 4.42 18.03 -5.90
N GLY A 193 5.19 17.17 -6.57
CA GLY A 193 4.84 16.65 -7.90
C GLY A 193 4.95 17.65 -9.04
N GLY A 194 5.53 18.86 -8.80
CA GLY A 194 5.72 19.88 -9.82
C GLY A 194 6.12 21.23 -9.21
N PRO A 195 6.18 22.30 -10.01
CA PRO A 195 6.60 23.60 -9.52
C PRO A 195 5.66 24.13 -8.43
N GLN A 196 6.25 24.89 -7.50
CA GLN A 196 5.48 25.60 -6.46
C GLN A 196 4.73 26.79 -7.08
N ASP A 197 3.48 26.97 -6.66
CA ASP A 197 2.65 28.14 -6.94
C ASP A 197 1.84 28.51 -5.70
N ILE A 198 2.39 29.42 -4.91
CA ILE A 198 1.82 29.82 -3.63
C ILE A 198 0.47 30.51 -3.83
N ALA A 199 0.38 31.41 -4.82
CA ALA A 199 -0.86 32.18 -5.03
C ALA A 199 -2.03 31.29 -5.41
N PHE A 200 -1.83 30.40 -6.39
CA PHE A 200 -2.86 29.47 -6.81
C PHE A 200 -3.14 28.40 -5.76
N GLY A 201 -2.11 27.98 -5.01
CA GLY A 201 -2.26 27.06 -3.89
C GLY A 201 -3.16 27.61 -2.78
N LEU A 202 -2.96 28.88 -2.39
CA LEU A 202 -3.81 29.54 -1.40
C LEU A 202 -5.26 29.68 -1.87
N VAL A 203 -5.49 30.00 -3.15
CA VAL A 203 -6.85 30.06 -3.73
C VAL A 203 -7.55 28.71 -3.56
N ASN A 204 -6.89 27.61 -3.96
CA ASN A 204 -7.47 26.26 -3.88
C ASN A 204 -7.77 25.84 -2.43
N VAL A 205 -6.83 26.08 -1.51
CA VAL A 205 -7.03 25.72 -0.08
C VAL A 205 -8.14 26.55 0.55
N THR A 206 -8.24 27.84 0.20
CA THR A 206 -9.29 28.72 0.72
C THR A 206 -10.66 28.33 0.18
N GLU A 207 -10.79 28.02 -1.11
CA GLU A 207 -12.01 27.50 -1.71
C GLU A 207 -12.42 26.17 -1.06
N ALA A 208 -11.48 25.26 -0.88
CA ALA A 208 -11.72 23.98 -0.21
C ALA A 208 -12.28 24.16 1.20
N ALA A 209 -11.67 25.05 2.01
CA ALA A 209 -12.11 25.34 3.36
C ALA A 209 -13.51 25.98 3.38
N GLY A 210 -13.80 26.87 2.42
CA GLY A 210 -15.11 27.46 2.23
C GLY A 210 -16.21 26.46 1.85
N LEU A 211 -15.82 25.39 1.13
CA LEU A 211 -16.68 24.26 0.78
C LEU A 211 -16.75 23.17 1.88
N GLY A 212 -16.20 23.42 3.06
CA GLY A 212 -16.28 22.53 4.21
C GLY A 212 -15.20 21.43 4.26
N SER A 213 -14.10 21.59 3.54
CA SER A 213 -12.96 20.67 3.64
C SER A 213 -12.23 20.87 4.98
N GLU A 214 -12.22 19.83 5.81
CA GLU A 214 -11.49 19.81 7.08
C GLU A 214 -9.97 20.01 6.88
N PHE A 215 -9.38 19.39 5.87
CA PHE A 215 -7.96 19.56 5.55
C PHE A 215 -7.64 20.96 5.03
N GLY A 216 -8.56 21.56 4.26
CA GLY A 216 -8.45 22.95 3.83
C GLY A 216 -8.47 23.92 5.01
N ALA A 217 -9.43 23.78 5.92
CA ALA A 217 -9.53 24.58 7.14
C ALA A 217 -8.30 24.42 8.04
N HIS A 218 -7.85 23.17 8.28
CA HIS A 218 -6.64 22.89 9.04
C HIS A 218 -5.39 23.55 8.41
N SER A 219 -5.26 23.47 7.09
CA SER A 219 -4.10 24.06 6.37
C SER A 219 -4.07 25.58 6.49
N LEU A 220 -5.23 26.26 6.36
CA LEU A 220 -5.32 27.71 6.57
C LEU A 220 -5.03 28.09 8.01
N GLY A 221 -5.61 27.38 8.97
CA GLY A 221 -5.38 27.64 10.39
C GLY A 221 -3.92 27.59 10.76
N ARG A 222 -3.21 26.54 10.31
CA ARG A 222 -1.76 26.45 10.47
C ARG A 222 -1.00 27.54 9.73
N GLY A 223 -1.39 27.84 8.51
CA GLY A 223 -0.77 28.88 7.69
C GLY A 223 -0.80 30.24 8.41
N PHE A 224 -1.95 30.65 8.94
CA PHE A 224 -2.08 31.88 9.73
C PHE A 224 -1.37 31.82 11.09
N PHE A 225 -1.32 30.66 11.72
CA PHE A 225 -0.62 30.50 13.00
C PHE A 225 0.89 30.75 12.86
N VAL A 226 1.51 30.15 11.86
CA VAL A 226 2.99 30.28 11.68
C VAL A 226 3.40 31.44 10.79
N GLY A 227 2.49 32.03 10.02
CA GLY A 227 2.80 33.00 8.97
C GLY A 227 3.42 32.30 7.74
N GLY A 228 2.93 31.08 7.42
CA GLY A 228 3.42 30.30 6.29
C GLY A 228 2.88 30.76 4.95
N TRP A 229 3.56 30.39 3.87
CA TRP A 229 3.19 30.68 2.47
C TRP A 229 2.92 32.17 2.17
N GLY A 230 3.63 33.08 2.87
CA GLY A 230 3.42 34.53 2.72
C GLY A 230 2.17 35.08 3.41
N LEU A 231 1.43 34.27 4.14
CA LEU A 231 0.34 34.73 5.00
C LEU A 231 0.91 35.47 6.22
N PRO A 232 0.28 36.56 6.68
CA PRO A 232 0.67 37.17 7.95
C PRO A 232 0.35 36.24 9.11
N LYS A 233 1.14 36.30 10.19
CA LYS A 233 0.73 35.69 11.46
C LYS A 233 -0.53 36.38 11.94
N ASP A 234 -1.63 35.62 12.02
CA ASP A 234 -2.95 36.12 12.42
C ASP A 234 -3.62 35.06 13.30
N HIS A 235 -3.52 35.27 14.59
CA HIS A 235 -4.04 34.31 15.57
C HIS A 235 -5.57 34.27 15.58
N VAL A 236 -6.25 35.34 15.20
CA VAL A 236 -7.72 35.38 15.10
C VAL A 236 -8.19 34.50 13.94
N ARG A 237 -7.57 34.66 12.77
CA ARG A 237 -7.87 33.79 11.61
C ARG A 237 -7.44 32.35 11.82
N ALA A 238 -6.27 32.13 12.47
CA ALA A 238 -5.83 30.79 12.82
C ALA A 238 -6.86 30.08 13.69
N ARG A 239 -7.32 30.73 14.76
CA ARG A 239 -8.37 30.23 15.66
C ARG A 239 -9.67 29.93 14.89
N PHE A 240 -10.17 30.86 14.12
CA PHE A 240 -11.40 30.70 13.34
C PHE A 240 -11.42 29.42 12.52
N TRP A 241 -10.33 29.12 11.82
CA TRP A 241 -10.26 27.93 10.97
C TRP A 241 -10.05 26.64 11.77
N LEU A 242 -9.24 26.67 12.84
CA LEU A 242 -8.97 25.50 13.66
C LEU A 242 -10.16 25.11 14.54
N GLU A 243 -10.92 26.06 15.05
CA GLU A 243 -12.17 25.79 15.77
C GLU A 243 -13.18 25.05 14.90
N LYS A 244 -13.32 25.40 13.61
CA LYS A 244 -14.16 24.63 12.66
C LYS A 244 -13.76 23.17 12.56
N VAL A 245 -12.45 22.89 12.61
CA VAL A 245 -11.92 21.52 12.60
C VAL A 245 -12.27 20.80 13.90
N VAL A 246 -11.94 21.40 15.05
CA VAL A 246 -12.08 20.76 16.36
C VAL A 246 -13.55 20.61 16.76
N ASN A 247 -14.39 21.60 16.49
CA ASN A 247 -15.83 21.55 16.73
C ASN A 247 -16.58 20.62 15.76
N GLY A 248 -15.90 20.11 14.74
CA GLY A 248 -16.50 19.19 13.78
C GLY A 248 -17.48 19.85 12.81
N GLU A 249 -17.34 21.16 12.56
CA GLU A 249 -18.19 21.95 11.67
C GLU A 249 -17.90 21.72 10.19
N CYS A 250 -16.79 21.02 9.86
CA CYS A 250 -16.44 20.68 8.50
C CYS A 250 -17.28 19.50 7.98
N GLU A 251 -17.81 19.61 6.77
CA GLU A 251 -18.63 18.57 6.14
C GLU A 251 -17.77 17.37 5.69
N PHE A 252 -16.62 17.64 5.07
CA PHE A 252 -15.73 16.62 4.51
C PHE A 252 -14.58 16.33 5.48
N LYS A 253 -14.83 15.37 6.39
CA LYS A 253 -13.89 14.95 7.43
C LYS A 253 -12.90 13.93 6.87
N HIS A 254 -11.60 14.26 6.90
CA HIS A 254 -10.54 13.37 6.38
C HIS A 254 -9.15 13.68 6.94
N LEU A 255 -9.08 14.41 8.05
CA LEU A 255 -7.84 14.53 8.82
C LEU A 255 -7.51 13.24 9.54
N SER A 256 -6.23 12.93 9.59
CA SER A 256 -5.71 11.90 10.49
C SER A 256 -5.87 12.33 11.95
N PRO A 257 -5.90 11.36 12.91
CA PRO A 257 -5.91 11.70 14.35
C PRO A 257 -4.78 12.64 14.75
N THR A 258 -3.59 12.45 14.18
CA THR A 258 -2.41 13.29 14.46
C THR A 258 -2.61 14.73 13.98
N GLU A 259 -3.19 14.94 12.80
CA GLU A 259 -3.45 16.30 12.29
C GLU A 259 -4.52 16.99 13.10
N ARG A 260 -5.53 16.26 13.58
CA ARG A 260 -6.56 16.80 14.46
C ARG A 260 -5.98 17.18 15.84
N SER A 261 -5.15 16.31 16.45
CA SER A 261 -4.45 16.61 17.68
C SER A 261 -3.58 17.86 17.56
N LEU A 262 -2.91 18.05 16.42
CA LEU A 262 -2.13 19.27 16.14
C LEU A 262 -3.02 20.52 16.11
N ALA A 263 -4.23 20.43 15.58
CA ALA A 263 -5.18 21.56 15.60
C ALA A 263 -5.58 21.93 17.03
N GLU A 264 -5.82 20.93 17.88
CA GLU A 264 -6.12 21.11 19.32
C GLU A 264 -4.94 21.75 20.06
N GLU A 265 -3.73 21.26 19.86
CA GLU A 265 -2.50 21.80 20.45
C GLU A 265 -2.25 23.26 20.07
N ILE A 266 -2.51 23.62 18.80
CA ILE A 266 -2.39 25.02 18.34
C ILE A 266 -3.45 25.90 19.01
N LEU A 267 -4.69 25.43 19.16
CA LEU A 267 -5.74 26.18 19.86
C LEU A 267 -5.41 26.40 21.33
N GLU A 268 -4.88 25.39 22.00
CA GLU A 268 -4.39 25.50 23.38
C GLU A 268 -3.26 26.54 23.49
N ALA A 269 -2.29 26.51 22.57
CA ALA A 269 -1.18 27.47 22.53
C ALA A 269 -1.64 28.92 22.25
N LEU A 270 -2.76 29.09 21.55
CA LEU A 270 -3.39 30.40 21.33
C LEU A 270 -4.11 30.94 22.58
N GLY A 271 -4.33 30.08 23.61
CA GLY A 271 -5.03 30.45 24.84
C GLY A 271 -6.53 30.69 24.63
N PRO A 272 -7.30 30.98 25.66
CA PRO A 272 -8.70 31.40 25.53
C PRO A 272 -8.75 32.72 24.76
N GLY A 273 -9.72 32.83 23.82
CA GLY A 273 -9.85 33.99 22.94
C GLY A 273 -9.76 35.31 23.68
N GLY A 274 -8.59 35.91 23.63
CA GLY A 274 -8.37 37.30 24.06
C GLY A 274 -8.70 38.21 22.88
N GLU A 275 -9.44 39.24 23.16
CA GLU A 275 -9.80 40.37 22.31
C GLU A 275 -8.63 40.97 21.53
#